data_a990182f1c4cf736d9273d81c5725463
#
_entry.id   a990182f1c4cf736d9273d81c5725463
#
_cell.length_a   1.000
_cell.length_b   1.000
_cell.length_c   1.000
_cell.angle_alpha   90.00
_cell.angle_beta   90.00
_cell.angle_gamma   90.00
#
_symmetry.space_group_name_H-M   'P 1'
#
loop_
_entity.id
_entity.type
_entity.pdbx_description
1 polymer ?
#
loop_
_entity_poly.entity_id
_entity_poly.type
_entity_poly.pdbx_seq_one_letter_code
_entity_poly.pdbx_strand_id
1 'polypeptide(L)'
;RIGILGEFDANAGISQKLKPVKEALIEGAAGHGCGHNLFGTASLGAAIAIKELIQKKKLKGTIVFYGTPAEETIFGKVWFAREGLFNDLDVCMDWHPSDNIEASTQSSKALIDFRVKYTGNTAHASADPWNGYSAVDAMELFTTGINYYREHVKPTTRIHYQIEKAGNVVNVVPDFAQIWVRVRENDRESLNVVYERVKKIAAGGALMAEVDHEISLISGIYEILPNRRGAALVQTNFELLGPLKYSASETKYAKAIQKATNKPQVGMDGEIYPMRETLPAQGGSTDVGDVSQLVPTVRLSTPAAPKDAPW
;
A
#
# COMPACT_ATOMS: atom_id res chain seq x y z
N ARG A 1 -15.57 19.89 -11.46
CA ARG A 1 -14.46 20.00 -10.53
C ARG A 1 -13.65 18.72 -10.55
N ILE A 2 -12.35 18.79 -10.87
CA ILE A 2 -11.47 17.63 -11.08
C ILE A 2 -10.39 17.64 -10.01
N GLY A 3 -10.25 16.52 -9.27
CA GLY A 3 -9.15 16.30 -8.35
C GLY A 3 -7.95 15.66 -9.04
N ILE A 4 -6.74 16.02 -8.67
CA ILE A 4 -5.50 15.31 -9.04
C ILE A 4 -4.79 14.95 -7.75
N LEU A 5 -4.53 13.64 -7.56
CA LEU A 5 -3.77 13.13 -6.43
C LEU A 5 -2.27 13.27 -6.70
N GLY A 6 -1.49 13.47 -5.66
CA GLY A 6 -0.03 13.51 -5.72
C GLY A 6 0.56 13.04 -4.42
N GLU A 7 0.94 11.77 -4.35
CA GLU A 7 1.68 11.20 -3.22
C GLU A 7 3.11 11.72 -3.20
N PHE A 8 3.69 11.87 -2.02
CA PHE A 8 5.05 12.41 -1.86
C PHE A 8 5.82 11.82 -0.67
N ASP A 9 5.27 10.82 -0.01
CA ASP A 9 5.93 10.12 1.09
C ASP A 9 6.96 9.10 0.58
N ALA A 10 7.87 8.68 1.47
CA ALA A 10 8.98 7.79 1.16
C ALA A 10 8.96 6.56 2.06
N ASN A 11 9.49 5.44 1.53
CA ASN A 11 9.62 4.19 2.27
C ASN A 11 10.80 4.26 3.25
N ALA A 12 10.60 3.71 4.45
CA ALA A 12 11.63 3.67 5.47
C ALA A 12 12.79 2.72 5.11
N GLY A 13 14.03 3.10 5.40
CA GLY A 13 15.20 2.23 5.35
C GLY A 13 15.72 1.87 3.95
N ILE A 14 15.24 2.52 2.88
CA ILE A 14 15.61 2.19 1.49
C ILE A 14 16.31 3.34 0.76
N SER A 15 17.04 4.19 1.47
CA SER A 15 17.87 5.22 0.86
C SER A 15 18.80 4.62 -0.21
N GLN A 16 18.91 5.26 -1.36
CA GLN A 16 19.62 4.72 -2.52
C GLN A 16 20.46 5.80 -3.21
N LYS A 17 21.68 5.48 -3.55
CA LYS A 17 22.52 6.29 -4.43
C LYS A 17 22.06 6.18 -5.89
N LEU A 18 22.40 7.16 -6.71
CA LEU A 18 22.15 7.11 -8.16
C LEU A 18 23.14 6.11 -8.82
N LYS A 19 22.89 4.83 -8.56
CA LYS A 19 23.67 3.68 -9.07
C LYS A 19 22.74 2.53 -9.44
N PRO A 20 23.11 1.71 -10.44
CA PRO A 20 22.28 0.57 -10.84
C PRO A 20 22.43 -0.66 -9.91
N VAL A 21 22.99 -0.49 -8.73
CA VAL A 21 23.19 -1.51 -7.70
C VAL A 21 22.71 -1.00 -6.35
N LYS A 22 22.29 -1.90 -5.47
CA LYS A 22 21.86 -1.55 -4.12
C LYS A 22 23.03 -0.96 -3.31
N GLU A 23 22.97 0.33 -3.06
CA GLU A 23 23.95 1.06 -2.23
C GLU A 23 23.25 2.25 -1.58
N ALA A 24 23.11 2.24 -0.27
CA ALA A 24 22.48 3.31 0.48
C ALA A 24 23.24 4.63 0.31
N LEU A 25 22.53 5.76 0.13
CA LEU A 25 23.10 7.10 0.24
C LEU A 25 23.39 7.42 1.70
N ILE A 26 22.44 7.15 2.58
CA ILE A 26 22.55 7.25 4.04
C ILE A 26 21.93 5.98 4.62
N GLU A 27 22.71 5.21 5.38
CA GLU A 27 22.26 3.95 5.96
C GLU A 27 21.03 4.14 6.87
N GLY A 28 20.00 3.32 6.68
CA GLY A 28 18.75 3.39 7.44
C GLY A 28 17.82 4.56 7.09
N ALA A 29 18.22 5.51 6.22
CA ALA A 29 17.38 6.62 5.83
C ALA A 29 16.28 6.19 4.84
N ALA A 30 15.24 7.00 4.72
CA ALA A 30 14.14 6.78 3.79
C ALA A 30 14.56 6.98 2.32
N GLY A 31 13.84 6.35 1.40
CA GLY A 31 14.02 6.49 -0.04
C GLY A 31 12.73 6.28 -0.80
N HIS A 32 12.68 6.77 -2.04
CA HIS A 32 11.50 6.67 -2.90
C HIS A 32 11.54 5.37 -3.74
N GLY A 33 11.32 4.22 -3.11
CA GLY A 33 11.19 2.94 -3.80
C GLY A 33 9.93 2.87 -4.66
N CYS A 34 8.83 3.43 -4.19
CA CYS A 34 7.54 3.52 -4.90
C CYS A 34 7.45 4.67 -5.91
N GLY A 35 8.45 5.56 -5.97
CA GLY A 35 8.49 6.68 -6.92
C GLY A 35 7.52 7.83 -6.62
N HIS A 36 7.06 7.98 -5.37
CA HIS A 36 6.13 9.04 -4.98
C HIS A 36 6.71 10.46 -5.19
N ASN A 37 8.05 10.63 -5.20
CA ASN A 37 8.68 11.88 -5.60
C ASN A 37 8.35 12.27 -7.06
N LEU A 38 8.23 11.29 -7.97
CA LEU A 38 7.80 11.51 -9.35
C LEU A 38 6.29 11.74 -9.40
N PHE A 39 5.53 10.95 -8.64
CA PHE A 39 4.08 11.05 -8.58
C PHE A 39 3.64 12.46 -8.17
N GLY A 40 4.08 12.95 -7.02
CA GLY A 40 3.72 14.28 -6.52
C GLY A 40 4.15 15.40 -7.48
N THR A 41 5.38 15.32 -7.99
CA THR A 41 5.94 16.36 -8.88
C THR A 41 5.19 16.43 -10.22
N ALA A 42 4.94 15.30 -10.87
CA ALA A 42 4.25 15.28 -12.17
C ALA A 42 2.76 15.70 -12.03
N SER A 43 2.09 15.24 -10.97
CA SER A 43 0.72 15.66 -10.66
C SER A 43 0.61 17.16 -10.44
N LEU A 44 1.55 17.75 -9.69
CA LEU A 44 1.61 19.20 -9.49
C LEU A 44 1.87 19.93 -10.82
N GLY A 45 2.78 19.45 -11.64
CA GLY A 45 3.08 20.00 -12.96
C GLY A 45 1.85 20.00 -13.88
N ALA A 46 1.09 18.88 -13.90
CA ALA A 46 -0.16 18.77 -14.64
C ALA A 46 -1.22 19.78 -14.14
N ALA A 47 -1.38 19.91 -12.82
CA ALA A 47 -2.30 20.87 -12.21
C ALA A 47 -1.94 22.32 -12.58
N ILE A 48 -0.66 22.69 -12.57
CA ILE A 48 -0.17 24.01 -12.98
C ILE A 48 -0.48 24.27 -14.46
N ALA A 49 -0.20 23.32 -15.34
CA ALA A 49 -0.47 23.45 -16.76
C ALA A 49 -1.97 23.68 -17.06
N ILE A 50 -2.85 22.88 -16.41
CA ILE A 50 -4.31 23.04 -16.55
C ILE A 50 -4.76 24.38 -15.98
N LYS A 51 -4.25 24.82 -14.81
CA LYS A 51 -4.54 26.14 -14.23
C LYS A 51 -4.22 27.27 -15.20
N GLU A 52 -3.08 27.22 -15.88
CA GLU A 52 -2.73 28.24 -16.88
C GLU A 52 -3.71 28.26 -18.06
N LEU A 53 -4.16 27.10 -18.54
CA LEU A 53 -5.15 27.03 -19.61
C LEU A 53 -6.50 27.60 -19.19
N ILE A 54 -6.91 27.36 -17.94
CA ILE A 54 -8.14 27.96 -17.36
C ILE A 54 -7.98 29.47 -17.26
N GLN A 55 -6.87 29.97 -16.74
CA GLN A 55 -6.60 31.41 -16.64
C GLN A 55 -6.57 32.10 -18.01
N LYS A 56 -6.04 31.44 -19.02
CA LYS A 56 -6.06 31.90 -20.42
C LYS A 56 -7.42 31.72 -21.11
N LYS A 57 -8.46 31.31 -20.37
CA LYS A 57 -9.84 31.06 -20.88
C LYS A 57 -9.92 30.00 -22.00
N LYS A 58 -8.92 29.12 -22.11
CA LYS A 58 -8.92 28.02 -23.06
C LYS A 58 -9.67 26.78 -22.57
N LEU A 59 -9.79 26.65 -21.24
CA LEU A 59 -10.57 25.62 -20.55
C LEU A 59 -11.52 26.26 -19.55
N LYS A 60 -12.61 25.55 -19.22
CA LYS A 60 -13.54 25.91 -18.14
C LYS A 60 -13.52 24.81 -17.09
N GLY A 61 -13.73 25.20 -15.82
CA GLY A 61 -13.82 24.27 -14.71
C GLY A 61 -12.88 24.63 -13.57
N THR A 62 -12.77 23.74 -12.62
CA THR A 62 -11.88 23.86 -11.45
C THR A 62 -11.01 22.65 -11.38
N ILE A 63 -9.70 22.85 -11.19
CA ILE A 63 -8.74 21.79 -10.86
C ILE A 63 -8.32 21.93 -9.42
N VAL A 64 -8.26 20.82 -8.69
CA VAL A 64 -7.82 20.74 -7.29
C VAL A 64 -6.68 19.76 -7.20
N PHE A 65 -5.51 20.21 -6.78
CA PHE A 65 -4.38 19.34 -6.49
C PHE A 65 -4.43 18.93 -5.01
N TYR A 66 -4.35 17.63 -4.76
CA TYR A 66 -4.26 17.04 -3.43
C TYR A 66 -2.86 16.48 -3.22
N GLY A 67 -2.02 17.15 -2.43
CA GLY A 67 -0.78 16.56 -1.93
C GLY A 67 -1.13 15.56 -0.81
N THR A 68 -0.99 14.28 -1.08
CA THR A 68 -1.46 13.21 -0.18
C THR A 68 -0.28 12.52 0.49
N PRO A 69 -0.10 12.72 1.82
CA PRO A 69 0.98 12.11 2.59
C PRO A 69 0.64 10.69 3.07
N ALA A 70 1.66 9.95 3.52
CA ALA A 70 1.55 8.78 4.37
C ALA A 70 0.78 7.59 3.75
N GLU A 71 0.84 7.39 2.43
CA GLU A 71 0.29 6.21 1.77
C GLU A 71 0.96 4.94 2.28
N GLU A 72 2.28 4.96 2.42
CA GLU A 72 3.13 3.83 2.81
C GLU A 72 2.97 3.40 4.30
N THR A 73 2.29 4.19 5.11
CA THR A 73 2.21 3.97 6.56
C THR A 73 0.80 3.86 7.10
N ILE A 74 0.08 4.97 7.17
CA ILE A 74 -1.24 5.08 7.83
C ILE A 74 -2.38 5.36 6.86
N PHE A 75 -2.09 5.38 5.53
CA PHE A 75 -3.08 5.61 4.49
C PHE A 75 -3.77 6.98 4.60
N GLY A 76 -3.00 8.04 4.30
CA GLY A 76 -3.42 9.43 4.51
C GLY A 76 -4.71 9.85 3.82
N LYS A 77 -5.05 9.26 2.64
CA LYS A 77 -6.29 9.56 1.91
C LYS A 77 -7.56 9.12 2.64
N VAL A 78 -7.47 8.12 3.53
CA VAL A 78 -8.58 7.73 4.42
C VAL A 78 -9.01 8.91 5.31
N TRP A 79 -8.04 9.67 5.82
CA TRP A 79 -8.29 10.87 6.63
C TRP A 79 -8.90 12.00 5.80
N PHE A 80 -8.41 12.19 4.57
CA PHE A 80 -8.98 13.15 3.63
C PHE A 80 -10.43 12.80 3.29
N ALA A 81 -10.71 11.50 3.04
CA ALA A 81 -12.05 10.99 2.79
C ALA A 81 -12.98 11.23 3.99
N ARG A 82 -12.51 10.94 5.20
CA ARG A 82 -13.24 11.15 6.46
C ARG A 82 -13.61 12.62 6.67
N GLU A 83 -12.70 13.54 6.34
CA GLU A 83 -12.94 15.00 6.42
C GLU A 83 -13.74 15.55 5.22
N GLY A 84 -14.20 14.70 4.31
CA GLY A 84 -15.06 15.07 3.18
C GLY A 84 -14.36 15.85 2.07
N LEU A 85 -13.02 15.84 2.01
CA LEU A 85 -12.25 16.64 1.06
C LEU A 85 -12.47 16.25 -0.42
N PHE A 86 -13.03 15.08 -0.68
CA PHE A 86 -13.34 14.60 -2.04
C PHE A 86 -14.81 14.74 -2.44
N ASN A 87 -15.70 15.17 -1.51
CA ASN A 87 -17.15 15.10 -1.70
C ASN A 87 -17.68 16.03 -2.80
N ASP A 88 -16.97 17.06 -3.17
CA ASP A 88 -17.36 18.05 -4.16
C ASP A 88 -16.68 17.88 -5.53
N LEU A 89 -16.04 16.73 -5.74
CA LEU A 89 -15.39 16.38 -7.00
C LEU A 89 -16.35 15.65 -7.94
N ASP A 90 -16.28 15.98 -9.23
CA ASP A 90 -16.95 15.24 -10.29
C ASP A 90 -16.14 13.98 -10.71
N VAL A 91 -14.81 14.11 -10.66
CA VAL A 91 -13.86 13.03 -10.96
C VAL A 91 -12.52 13.28 -10.25
N CYS A 92 -11.84 12.20 -9.88
CA CYS A 92 -10.48 12.24 -9.36
C CYS A 92 -9.52 11.53 -10.33
N MET A 93 -8.34 12.07 -10.49
CA MET A 93 -7.27 11.48 -11.30
C MET A 93 -6.11 11.01 -10.41
N ASP A 94 -5.69 9.79 -10.68
CA ASP A 94 -4.58 9.11 -10.03
C ASP A 94 -3.62 8.55 -11.09
N TRP A 95 -2.33 8.53 -10.80
CA TRP A 95 -1.37 7.79 -11.59
C TRP A 95 -0.31 7.16 -10.68
N HIS A 96 0.35 6.15 -11.14
CA HIS A 96 1.43 5.57 -10.35
C HIS A 96 2.65 5.27 -11.24
N PRO A 97 3.88 5.60 -10.79
CA PRO A 97 5.10 5.10 -11.41
C PRO A 97 5.06 3.58 -11.53
N SER A 98 5.50 3.04 -12.67
CA SER A 98 5.46 1.61 -12.97
C SER A 98 6.63 1.24 -13.89
N ASP A 99 6.56 0.09 -14.53
CA ASP A 99 7.48 -0.36 -15.57
C ASP A 99 6.85 -0.38 -16.96
N ASN A 100 5.58 0.06 -17.10
CA ASN A 100 4.84 0.08 -18.35
C ASN A 100 3.86 1.26 -18.44
N ILE A 101 3.32 1.52 -19.65
CA ILE A 101 2.21 2.45 -19.88
C ILE A 101 0.91 1.65 -19.82
N GLU A 102 0.01 2.03 -18.92
CA GLU A 102 -1.28 1.35 -18.78
C GLU A 102 -2.41 2.31 -18.39
N ALA A 103 -3.53 2.25 -19.14
CA ALA A 103 -4.82 2.77 -18.68
C ALA A 103 -5.42 1.74 -17.73
N SER A 104 -5.37 2.01 -16.41
CA SER A 104 -5.61 0.99 -15.41
C SER A 104 -7.09 0.64 -15.26
N THR A 105 -7.39 -0.65 -15.39
CA THR A 105 -8.70 -1.27 -15.14
C THR A 105 -8.63 -2.30 -14.01
N GLN A 106 -7.52 -2.34 -13.30
CA GLN A 106 -7.28 -3.29 -12.23
C GLN A 106 -7.73 -2.75 -10.86
N SER A 107 -8.39 -3.60 -10.06
CA SER A 107 -8.65 -3.34 -8.65
C SER A 107 -7.39 -3.59 -7.80
N SER A 108 -7.37 -3.04 -6.59
CA SER A 108 -6.39 -3.34 -5.53
C SER A 108 -7.04 -4.17 -4.43
N LYS A 109 -6.23 -4.70 -3.50
CA LYS A 109 -6.77 -5.40 -2.33
C LYS A 109 -7.23 -4.41 -1.26
N ALA A 110 -8.40 -4.67 -0.68
CA ALA A 110 -8.78 -4.08 0.61
C ALA A 110 -7.86 -4.58 1.72
N LEU A 111 -7.65 -3.77 2.76
CA LEU A 111 -6.70 -4.04 3.83
C LEU A 111 -7.24 -3.55 5.18
N ILE A 112 -6.93 -4.28 6.25
CA ILE A 112 -7.06 -3.82 7.64
C ILE A 112 -5.72 -4.02 8.34
N ASP A 113 -5.31 -3.02 9.10
CA ASP A 113 -4.03 -2.93 9.81
C ASP A 113 -4.28 -2.61 11.28
N PHE A 114 -3.81 -3.46 12.19
CA PHE A 114 -4.11 -3.35 13.61
C PHE A 114 -3.03 -3.99 14.48
N ARG A 115 -3.00 -3.61 15.76
CA ARG A 115 -2.19 -4.25 16.79
C ARG A 115 -3.05 -5.07 17.72
N VAL A 116 -2.51 -6.21 18.16
CA VAL A 116 -3.03 -6.96 19.29
C VAL A 116 -2.00 -6.88 20.41
N LYS A 117 -2.45 -6.38 21.55
CA LYS A 117 -1.70 -6.28 22.80
C LYS A 117 -2.24 -7.30 23.77
N TYR A 118 -1.35 -8.03 24.44
CA TYR A 118 -1.68 -8.91 25.54
C TYR A 118 -1.04 -8.37 26.82
N THR A 119 -1.77 -8.45 27.93
CA THR A 119 -1.33 -8.00 29.25
C THR A 119 -1.61 -9.09 30.28
N GLY A 120 -0.55 -9.62 30.86
CA GLY A 120 -0.59 -10.68 31.85
C GLY A 120 -0.05 -10.24 33.20
N ASN A 121 0.53 -11.18 33.94
CA ASN A 121 1.09 -10.95 35.25
C ASN A 121 2.46 -11.62 35.39
N THR A 122 3.43 -10.90 35.95
CA THR A 122 4.78 -11.42 36.18
C THR A 122 4.86 -12.38 37.34
N ALA A 123 5.78 -13.35 37.25
CA ALA A 123 6.23 -14.20 38.34
C ALA A 123 7.67 -14.63 38.08
N HIS A 124 8.35 -15.15 39.10
CA HIS A 124 9.67 -15.75 38.91
C HIS A 124 9.54 -17.09 38.19
N ALA A 125 10.07 -17.18 36.96
CA ALA A 125 9.83 -18.31 36.06
C ALA A 125 10.28 -19.69 36.60
N SER A 126 11.18 -19.74 37.62
CA SER A 126 11.64 -20.98 38.25
C SER A 126 11.10 -21.19 39.65
N ALA A 127 10.88 -20.11 40.42
CA ALA A 127 10.52 -20.24 41.85
C ALA A 127 9.00 -20.39 42.06
N ASP A 128 8.19 -19.63 41.31
CA ASP A 128 6.73 -19.57 41.46
C ASP A 128 5.98 -19.27 40.18
N PRO A 129 6.29 -19.95 39.03
CA PRO A 129 5.69 -19.66 37.74
C PRO A 129 4.16 -19.77 37.71
N TRP A 130 3.58 -20.55 38.62
CA TRP A 130 2.12 -20.74 38.77
C TRP A 130 1.38 -19.47 39.25
N ASN A 131 2.08 -18.43 39.69
CA ASN A 131 1.53 -17.14 40.06
C ASN A 131 1.60 -16.13 38.90
N GLY A 132 2.15 -16.51 37.75
CA GLY A 132 2.27 -15.69 36.55
C GLY A 132 1.28 -16.06 35.46
N TYR A 133 0.92 -15.07 34.64
CA TYR A 133 0.08 -15.24 33.45
C TYR A 133 0.82 -14.66 32.24
N SER A 134 1.25 -15.52 31.32
CA SER A 134 2.16 -15.13 30.23
C SER A 134 1.44 -14.49 29.06
N ALA A 135 1.71 -13.21 28.83
CA ALA A 135 1.24 -12.50 27.63
C ALA A 135 1.88 -13.04 26.35
N VAL A 136 3.10 -13.61 26.43
CA VAL A 136 3.78 -14.22 25.29
C VAL A 136 3.09 -15.53 24.89
N ASP A 137 2.66 -16.34 25.85
CA ASP A 137 1.93 -17.59 25.55
C ASP A 137 0.62 -17.27 24.81
N ALA A 138 -0.12 -16.22 25.24
CA ALA A 138 -1.31 -15.76 24.53
C ALA A 138 -0.99 -15.37 23.08
N MET A 139 0.10 -14.66 22.86
CA MET A 139 0.54 -14.25 21.53
C MET A 139 0.96 -15.46 20.66
N GLU A 140 1.64 -16.45 21.24
CA GLU A 140 2.01 -17.69 20.52
C GLU A 140 0.79 -18.53 20.16
N LEU A 141 -0.18 -18.66 21.07
CA LEU A 141 -1.47 -19.29 20.80
C LEU A 141 -2.24 -18.56 19.69
N PHE A 142 -2.23 -17.24 19.70
CA PHE A 142 -2.82 -16.42 18.64
C PHE A 142 -2.14 -16.66 17.29
N THR A 143 -0.82 -16.60 17.21
CA THR A 143 -0.09 -16.84 15.95
C THR A 143 -0.27 -18.27 15.44
N THR A 144 -0.31 -19.25 16.35
CA THR A 144 -0.65 -20.64 16.03
C THR A 144 -2.06 -20.75 15.46
N GLY A 145 -3.03 -20.11 16.10
CA GLY A 145 -4.42 -20.05 15.62
C GLY A 145 -4.55 -19.40 14.24
N ILE A 146 -3.81 -18.31 13.98
CA ILE A 146 -3.73 -17.70 12.63
C ILE A 146 -3.16 -18.70 11.62
N ASN A 147 -2.09 -19.43 11.96
CA ASN A 147 -1.44 -20.35 11.05
C ASN A 147 -2.38 -21.52 10.67
N TYR A 148 -3.17 -22.03 11.61
CA TYR A 148 -4.23 -23.01 11.31
C TYR A 148 -5.37 -22.37 10.50
N TYR A 149 -5.75 -21.14 10.78
CA TYR A 149 -6.83 -20.47 10.05
C TYR A 149 -6.48 -20.21 8.57
N ARG A 150 -5.18 -20.07 8.24
CA ARG A 150 -4.72 -19.90 6.84
C ARG A 150 -5.14 -21.04 5.91
N GLU A 151 -5.34 -22.25 6.43
CA GLU A 151 -5.85 -23.39 5.67
C GLU A 151 -7.35 -23.21 5.28
N HIS A 152 -8.07 -22.37 6.01
CA HIS A 152 -9.53 -22.22 5.89
C HIS A 152 -9.96 -20.86 5.35
N VAL A 153 -9.08 -20.16 4.64
CA VAL A 153 -9.36 -18.89 3.95
C VAL A 153 -9.26 -19.05 2.43
N LYS A 154 -9.86 -18.12 1.70
CA LYS A 154 -9.72 -18.07 0.23
C LYS A 154 -8.26 -17.90 -0.18
N PRO A 155 -7.84 -18.41 -1.36
CA PRO A 155 -6.48 -18.19 -1.88
C PRO A 155 -6.12 -16.71 -2.08
N THR A 156 -7.11 -15.84 -2.14
CA THR A 156 -6.98 -14.37 -2.25
C THR A 156 -6.61 -13.69 -0.94
N THR A 157 -6.90 -14.33 0.20
CA THR A 157 -6.62 -13.80 1.54
C THR A 157 -5.12 -13.79 1.82
N ARG A 158 -4.63 -12.72 2.48
CA ARG A 158 -3.29 -12.68 3.07
C ARG A 158 -3.38 -12.19 4.50
N ILE A 159 -2.70 -12.90 5.42
CA ILE A 159 -2.58 -12.52 6.83
C ILE A 159 -1.09 -12.44 7.14
N HIS A 160 -0.60 -11.25 7.44
CA HIS A 160 0.78 -10.97 7.83
C HIS A 160 0.82 -10.54 9.28
N TYR A 161 1.92 -10.80 9.96
CA TYR A 161 2.15 -10.21 11.28
C TYR A 161 3.64 -9.98 11.54
N GLN A 162 3.90 -9.03 12.41
CA GLN A 162 5.22 -8.70 12.94
C GLN A 162 5.12 -8.68 14.46
N ILE A 163 5.95 -9.46 15.14
CA ILE A 163 6.09 -9.39 16.60
C ILE A 163 6.86 -8.10 16.92
N GLU A 164 6.24 -7.20 17.66
CA GLU A 164 6.85 -5.93 18.07
C GLU A 164 7.49 -6.02 19.46
N LYS A 165 6.85 -6.79 20.37
CA LYS A 165 7.38 -7.06 21.72
C LYS A 165 6.95 -8.45 22.20
N ALA A 166 7.86 -9.15 22.91
CA ALA A 166 7.66 -10.51 23.41
C ALA A 166 8.49 -10.72 24.70
N GLY A 167 8.07 -10.08 25.79
CA GLY A 167 8.80 -10.12 27.07
C GLY A 167 10.14 -9.36 27.06
N ASN A 168 10.89 -9.46 28.15
CA ASN A 168 12.16 -8.75 28.33
C ASN A 168 13.31 -9.68 28.76
N VAL A 169 13.06 -10.58 29.72
CA VAL A 169 14.10 -11.45 30.33
C VAL A 169 13.55 -12.87 30.53
N VAL A 170 14.40 -13.88 30.40
CA VAL A 170 14.00 -15.29 30.36
C VAL A 170 13.53 -15.84 31.71
N ASN A 171 13.96 -15.26 32.83
CA ASN A 171 13.68 -15.74 34.19
C ASN A 171 12.45 -15.07 34.83
N VAL A 172 11.68 -14.31 34.07
CA VAL A 172 10.42 -13.70 34.50
C VAL A 172 9.31 -14.07 33.54
N VAL A 173 8.15 -14.52 34.05
CA VAL A 173 6.95 -14.73 33.24
C VAL A 173 6.55 -13.40 32.60
N PRO A 174 6.45 -13.29 31.27
CA PRO A 174 6.26 -12.01 30.58
C PRO A 174 4.82 -11.51 30.73
N ASP A 175 4.67 -10.32 31.25
CA ASP A 175 3.36 -9.64 31.44
C ASP A 175 2.91 -8.80 30.26
N PHE A 176 3.73 -8.69 29.22
CA PHE A 176 3.44 -7.88 28.04
C PHE A 176 3.91 -8.53 26.74
N ALA A 177 3.01 -8.57 25.75
CA ALA A 177 3.34 -8.89 24.36
C ALA A 177 2.53 -8.02 23.41
N GLN A 178 3.10 -7.69 22.26
CA GLN A 178 2.43 -6.90 21.22
C GLN A 178 2.81 -7.42 19.83
N ILE A 179 1.81 -7.57 18.99
CA ILE A 179 1.93 -8.05 17.63
C ILE A 179 1.15 -7.14 16.68
N TRP A 180 1.79 -6.72 15.60
CA TRP A 180 1.19 -5.98 14.51
C TRP A 180 0.69 -6.95 13.46
N VAL A 181 -0.58 -6.83 13.05
CA VAL A 181 -1.26 -7.73 12.12
C VAL A 181 -1.82 -6.93 10.96
N ARG A 182 -1.65 -7.46 9.76
CA ARG A 182 -2.22 -6.92 8.51
C ARG A 182 -2.97 -8.03 7.78
N VAL A 183 -4.24 -7.77 7.48
CA VAL A 183 -5.10 -8.67 6.72
C VAL A 183 -5.47 -8.02 5.40
N ARG A 184 -5.41 -8.78 4.30
CA ARG A 184 -5.78 -8.32 2.96
C ARG A 184 -6.75 -9.29 2.30
N GLU A 185 -7.71 -8.76 1.56
CA GLU A 185 -8.63 -9.51 0.71
C GLU A 185 -9.00 -8.69 -0.55
N ASN A 186 -9.65 -9.33 -1.51
CA ASN A 186 -10.00 -8.67 -2.77
C ASN A 186 -11.03 -7.55 -2.63
N ASP A 187 -11.89 -7.63 -1.61
CA ASP A 187 -12.93 -6.66 -1.34
C ASP A 187 -13.15 -6.48 0.18
N ARG A 188 -13.74 -5.37 0.55
CA ARG A 188 -13.96 -4.98 1.94
C ARG A 188 -14.92 -5.92 2.67
N GLU A 189 -15.94 -6.45 2.00
CA GLU A 189 -16.91 -7.36 2.62
C GLU A 189 -16.24 -8.67 3.03
N SER A 190 -15.53 -9.31 2.09
CA SER A 190 -14.74 -10.53 2.37
C SER A 190 -13.65 -10.28 3.43
N LEU A 191 -13.00 -9.11 3.40
CA LEU A 191 -12.01 -8.71 4.38
C LEU A 191 -12.59 -8.66 5.81
N ASN A 192 -13.77 -8.08 5.97
CA ASN A 192 -14.44 -7.98 7.27
C ASN A 192 -14.73 -9.37 7.87
N VAL A 193 -15.12 -10.34 7.06
CA VAL A 193 -15.33 -11.73 7.52
C VAL A 193 -14.04 -12.33 8.10
N VAL A 194 -12.92 -12.13 7.41
CA VAL A 194 -11.62 -12.62 7.87
C VAL A 194 -11.18 -11.89 9.15
N TYR A 195 -11.33 -10.57 9.18
CA TYR A 195 -10.98 -9.75 10.34
C TYR A 195 -11.74 -10.15 11.60
N GLU A 196 -13.07 -10.35 11.50
CA GLU A 196 -13.89 -10.82 12.64
C GLU A 196 -13.41 -12.19 13.14
N ARG A 197 -12.96 -13.07 12.26
CA ARG A 197 -12.41 -14.37 12.68
C ARG A 197 -11.06 -14.21 13.37
N VAL A 198 -10.19 -13.35 12.86
CA VAL A 198 -8.88 -13.06 13.48
C VAL A 198 -9.04 -12.46 14.89
N LYS A 199 -10.01 -11.57 15.08
CA LYS A 199 -10.35 -11.05 16.43
C LYS A 199 -10.76 -12.15 17.42
N LYS A 200 -11.55 -13.11 16.97
CA LYS A 200 -11.96 -14.27 17.80
C LYS A 200 -10.76 -15.14 18.16
N ILE A 201 -9.80 -15.32 17.24
CA ILE A 201 -8.57 -16.07 17.50
C ILE A 201 -7.72 -15.34 18.55
N ALA A 202 -7.61 -14.00 18.45
CA ALA A 202 -6.91 -13.19 19.45
C ALA A 202 -7.52 -13.33 20.85
N ALA A 203 -8.85 -13.24 20.95
CA ALA A 203 -9.57 -13.46 22.19
C ALA A 203 -9.39 -14.89 22.74
N GLY A 204 -9.35 -15.89 21.84
CA GLY A 204 -9.09 -17.28 22.21
C GLY A 204 -7.70 -17.48 22.82
N GLY A 205 -6.66 -16.87 22.25
CA GLY A 205 -5.31 -16.88 22.82
C GLY A 205 -5.27 -16.26 24.23
N ALA A 206 -5.92 -15.12 24.41
CA ALA A 206 -6.03 -14.47 25.72
C ALA A 206 -6.75 -15.36 26.75
N LEU A 207 -7.87 -15.97 26.35
CA LEU A 207 -8.65 -16.85 27.23
C LEU A 207 -7.84 -18.07 27.68
N MET A 208 -7.11 -18.71 26.77
CA MET A 208 -6.30 -19.89 27.08
C MET A 208 -5.10 -19.60 28.00
N ALA A 209 -4.54 -18.39 27.92
CA ALA A 209 -3.43 -17.95 28.76
C ALA A 209 -3.88 -17.18 30.00
N GLU A 210 -5.19 -16.99 30.20
CA GLU A 210 -5.79 -16.24 31.30
C GLU A 210 -5.26 -14.80 31.43
N VAL A 211 -5.09 -14.10 30.28
CA VAL A 211 -4.59 -12.72 30.21
C VAL A 211 -5.59 -11.79 29.55
N ASP A 212 -5.42 -10.49 29.72
CA ASP A 212 -6.18 -9.48 29.02
C ASP A 212 -5.66 -9.26 27.60
N HIS A 213 -6.55 -8.81 26.68
CA HIS A 213 -6.14 -8.40 25.34
C HIS A 213 -6.86 -7.13 24.88
N GLU A 214 -6.17 -6.38 24.05
CA GLU A 214 -6.69 -5.17 23.41
C GLU A 214 -6.35 -5.20 21.91
N ILE A 215 -7.30 -4.81 21.06
CA ILE A 215 -7.09 -4.64 19.62
C ILE A 215 -7.20 -3.16 19.28
N SER A 216 -6.09 -2.59 18.77
CA SER A 216 -6.01 -1.20 18.33
C SER A 216 -5.95 -1.12 16.83
N LEU A 217 -6.99 -0.59 16.19
CA LEU A 217 -7.01 -0.35 14.75
C LEU A 217 -6.00 0.76 14.39
N ILE A 218 -5.11 0.48 13.43
CA ILE A 218 -4.19 1.48 12.88
C ILE A 218 -4.86 2.17 11.71
N SER A 219 -5.28 1.40 10.70
CA SER A 219 -5.98 1.89 9.53
C SER A 219 -6.71 0.75 8.80
N GLY A 220 -7.53 1.12 7.82
CA GLY A 220 -8.16 0.17 6.93
C GLY A 220 -8.60 0.88 5.66
N ILE A 221 -8.43 0.22 4.52
CA ILE A 221 -8.72 0.76 3.20
C ILE A 221 -9.63 -0.17 2.40
N TYR A 222 -10.35 0.41 1.46
CA TYR A 222 -11.15 -0.31 0.49
C TYR A 222 -10.30 -0.76 -0.71
N GLU A 223 -10.83 -1.71 -1.46
CA GLU A 223 -10.39 -2.01 -2.83
C GLU A 223 -10.69 -0.84 -3.77
N ILE A 224 -9.93 -0.74 -4.86
CA ILE A 224 -10.22 0.24 -5.92
C ILE A 224 -11.44 -0.22 -6.74
N LEU A 225 -12.36 0.69 -7.01
CA LEU A 225 -13.42 0.54 -8.00
C LEU A 225 -12.90 0.95 -9.39
N PRO A 226 -12.67 0.01 -10.32
CA PRO A 226 -12.16 0.33 -11.65
C PRO A 226 -13.14 1.18 -12.45
N ASN A 227 -12.67 2.28 -13.04
CA ASN A 227 -13.43 3.18 -13.89
C ASN A 227 -13.11 2.93 -15.37
N ARG A 228 -13.81 1.99 -16.00
CA ARG A 228 -13.56 1.62 -17.41
C ARG A 228 -13.76 2.77 -18.41
N ARG A 229 -14.73 3.66 -18.18
CA ARG A 229 -14.95 4.83 -19.03
C ARG A 229 -13.78 5.82 -18.94
N GLY A 230 -13.29 6.06 -17.73
CA GLY A 230 -12.11 6.86 -17.50
C GLY A 230 -10.86 6.24 -18.11
N ALA A 231 -10.67 4.93 -17.94
CA ALA A 231 -9.55 4.19 -18.54
C ALA A 231 -9.58 4.25 -20.09
N ALA A 232 -10.75 4.12 -20.73
CA ALA A 232 -10.88 4.26 -22.18
C ALA A 232 -10.47 5.68 -22.66
N LEU A 233 -10.81 6.72 -21.91
CA LEU A 233 -10.37 8.08 -22.21
C LEU A 233 -8.85 8.23 -22.08
N VAL A 234 -8.25 7.63 -21.03
CA VAL A 234 -6.79 7.59 -20.86
C VAL A 234 -6.12 6.86 -22.03
N GLN A 235 -6.65 5.70 -22.42
CA GLN A 235 -6.15 4.92 -23.55
C GLN A 235 -6.10 5.76 -24.84
N THR A 236 -7.22 6.45 -25.15
CA THR A 236 -7.29 7.34 -26.31
C THR A 236 -6.23 8.44 -26.25
N ASN A 237 -5.97 9.01 -25.07
CA ASN A 237 -4.93 10.03 -24.92
C ASN A 237 -3.52 9.45 -25.06
N PHE A 238 -3.24 8.25 -24.57
CA PHE A 238 -1.97 7.57 -24.80
C PHE A 238 -1.73 7.33 -26.29
N GLU A 239 -2.72 6.83 -27.01
CA GLU A 239 -2.64 6.61 -28.47
C GLU A 239 -2.40 7.91 -29.24
N LEU A 240 -2.99 9.02 -28.82
CA LEU A 240 -2.77 10.36 -29.39
C LEU A 240 -1.34 10.86 -29.14
N LEU A 241 -0.78 10.61 -27.95
CA LEU A 241 0.58 11.04 -27.58
C LEU A 241 1.66 10.14 -28.24
N GLY A 242 1.34 8.88 -28.47
CA GLY A 242 2.26 7.88 -28.98
C GLY A 242 3.21 7.30 -27.93
N PRO A 243 4.00 6.27 -28.29
CA PRO A 243 4.88 5.56 -27.37
C PRO A 243 6.04 6.44 -26.89
N LEU A 244 6.53 6.17 -25.68
CA LEU A 244 7.68 6.84 -25.10
C LEU A 244 8.98 6.33 -25.75
N LYS A 245 9.89 7.26 -26.00
CA LYS A 245 11.22 6.94 -26.57
C LYS A 245 12.30 7.23 -25.53
N TYR A 246 13.21 6.31 -25.38
CA TYR A 246 14.34 6.41 -24.45
C TYR A 246 15.65 6.58 -25.19
N SER A 247 16.54 7.38 -24.66
CA SER A 247 17.90 7.57 -25.18
C SER A 247 18.76 6.31 -24.97
N ALA A 248 19.88 6.24 -25.68
CA ALA A 248 20.85 5.16 -25.50
C ALA A 248 21.40 5.10 -24.06
N SER A 249 21.57 6.27 -23.40
CA SER A 249 22.04 6.34 -21.99
C SER A 249 21.01 5.82 -21.02
N GLU A 250 19.74 6.17 -21.16
CA GLU A 250 18.64 5.65 -20.33
C GLU A 250 18.48 4.14 -20.50
N THR A 251 18.48 3.66 -21.75
CA THR A 251 18.44 2.21 -22.06
C THR A 251 19.61 1.46 -21.42
N LYS A 252 20.83 2.02 -21.51
CA LYS A 252 22.02 1.42 -20.88
C LYS A 252 21.89 1.34 -19.38
N TYR A 253 21.40 2.40 -18.73
CA TYR A 253 21.21 2.45 -17.29
C TYR A 253 20.13 1.46 -16.85
N ALA A 254 18.99 1.41 -17.53
CA ALA A 254 17.91 0.45 -17.29
C ALA A 254 18.40 -1.01 -17.36
N LYS A 255 19.16 -1.36 -18.41
CA LYS A 255 19.76 -2.70 -18.54
C LYS A 255 20.77 -3.02 -17.43
N ALA A 256 21.49 -2.03 -16.94
CA ALA A 256 22.40 -2.23 -15.81
C ALA A 256 21.65 -2.54 -14.50
N ILE A 257 20.52 -1.89 -14.24
CA ILE A 257 19.62 -2.22 -13.12
C ILE A 257 19.07 -3.65 -13.28
N GLN A 258 18.55 -4.00 -14.44
CA GLN A 258 18.03 -5.34 -14.73
C GLN A 258 19.10 -6.42 -14.52
N LYS A 259 20.34 -6.17 -14.94
CA LYS A 259 21.46 -7.07 -14.70
C LYS A 259 21.74 -7.24 -13.20
N ALA A 260 21.76 -6.15 -12.44
CA ALA A 260 22.00 -6.17 -10.99
C ALA A 260 20.88 -6.87 -10.21
N THR A 261 19.67 -6.92 -10.74
CA THR A 261 18.49 -7.55 -10.14
C THR A 261 18.14 -8.91 -10.76
N ASN A 262 19.03 -9.50 -11.55
CA ASN A 262 18.85 -10.79 -12.24
C ASN A 262 17.60 -10.85 -13.12
N LYS A 263 17.30 -9.76 -13.85
CA LYS A 263 16.18 -9.67 -14.80
C LYS A 263 16.68 -9.65 -16.25
N PRO A 264 15.81 -10.02 -17.21
CA PRO A 264 16.12 -9.86 -18.63
C PRO A 264 16.49 -8.42 -18.97
N GLN A 265 17.59 -8.20 -19.70
CA GLN A 265 18.11 -6.87 -19.99
C GLN A 265 17.43 -6.27 -21.23
N VAL A 266 16.14 -6.00 -21.14
CA VAL A 266 15.32 -5.44 -22.22
C VAL A 266 15.27 -3.90 -22.21
N GLY A 267 15.56 -3.26 -21.07
CA GLY A 267 15.53 -1.81 -20.92
C GLY A 267 14.19 -1.30 -20.37
N MET A 268 13.83 -0.08 -20.74
CA MET A 268 12.53 0.53 -20.42
C MET A 268 11.47 0.04 -21.39
N ASP A 269 10.23 -0.02 -20.96
CA ASP A 269 9.08 -0.29 -21.81
C ASP A 269 8.29 1.00 -22.06
N GLY A 270 8.34 1.51 -23.29
CA GLY A 270 7.60 2.71 -23.70
C GLY A 270 6.40 2.43 -24.58
N GLU A 271 6.06 1.18 -24.81
CA GLU A 271 4.95 0.78 -25.68
C GLU A 271 3.59 1.03 -25.05
N ILE A 272 2.60 1.37 -25.87
CA ILE A 272 1.21 1.55 -25.45
C ILE A 272 0.49 0.24 -25.74
N TYR A 273 0.12 -0.47 -24.67
CA TYR A 273 -0.67 -1.69 -24.78
C TYR A 273 -2.17 -1.37 -24.83
N PRO A 274 -2.98 -2.20 -25.50
CA PRO A 274 -4.44 -2.04 -25.48
C PRO A 274 -4.98 -2.14 -24.05
N MET A 275 -6.02 -1.34 -23.75
CA MET A 275 -6.73 -1.42 -22.49
C MET A 275 -7.24 -2.83 -22.23
N ARG A 276 -6.95 -3.37 -21.08
CA ARG A 276 -7.37 -4.73 -20.68
C ARG A 276 -8.83 -4.74 -20.19
N GLU A 277 -9.42 -5.95 -20.13
CA GLU A 277 -10.65 -6.16 -19.38
C GLU A 277 -10.42 -5.89 -17.89
N THR A 278 -11.52 -5.60 -17.16
CA THR A 278 -11.43 -5.41 -15.71
C THR A 278 -10.87 -6.66 -15.03
N LEU A 279 -9.78 -6.50 -14.33
CA LEU A 279 -9.12 -7.59 -13.62
C LEU A 279 -9.46 -7.53 -12.14
N PRO A 280 -9.61 -8.69 -11.48
CA PRO A 280 -9.78 -8.76 -10.03
C PRO A 280 -8.55 -8.17 -9.31
N ALA A 281 -8.71 -7.87 -8.03
CA ALA A 281 -7.64 -7.35 -7.21
C ALA A 281 -6.42 -8.28 -7.24
N GLN A 282 -5.27 -7.75 -7.63
CA GLN A 282 -3.98 -8.42 -7.60
C GLN A 282 -2.94 -7.50 -6.98
N GLY A 283 -1.87 -8.08 -6.41
CA GLY A 283 -0.75 -7.33 -5.87
C GLY A 283 -1.06 -6.58 -4.58
N GLY A 284 -0.76 -5.28 -4.58
CA GLY A 284 -0.79 -4.43 -3.42
C GLY A 284 -2.17 -3.89 -3.04
N SER A 285 -2.13 -3.00 -2.09
CA SER A 285 -3.25 -2.20 -1.60
C SER A 285 -2.84 -0.74 -1.68
N THR A 286 -3.78 0.16 -1.87
CA THR A 286 -3.56 1.61 -1.82
C THR A 286 -4.80 2.31 -1.30
N ASP A 287 -4.63 3.40 -0.57
CA ASP A 287 -5.73 4.22 -0.05
C ASP A 287 -6.46 5.05 -1.12
N VAL A 288 -6.02 4.99 -2.38
CA VAL A 288 -6.82 5.43 -3.55
C VAL A 288 -8.12 4.63 -3.66
N GLY A 289 -8.17 3.42 -3.08
CA GLY A 289 -9.39 2.64 -2.93
C GLY A 289 -10.51 3.46 -2.29
N ASP A 290 -10.25 4.10 -1.16
CA ASP A 290 -11.22 4.93 -0.44
C ASP A 290 -11.70 6.12 -1.25
N VAL A 291 -10.81 6.76 -2.00
CA VAL A 291 -11.18 7.84 -2.93
C VAL A 291 -12.13 7.32 -4.01
N SER A 292 -11.84 6.14 -4.57
CA SER A 292 -12.65 5.54 -5.64
C SER A 292 -14.06 5.12 -5.21
N GLN A 293 -14.28 4.91 -3.90
CA GLN A 293 -15.60 4.65 -3.33
C GLN A 293 -16.46 5.92 -3.24
N LEU A 294 -15.84 7.09 -3.19
CA LEU A 294 -16.51 8.39 -3.02
C LEU A 294 -16.73 9.12 -4.34
N VAL A 295 -15.76 9.02 -5.27
CA VAL A 295 -15.77 9.77 -6.53
C VAL A 295 -15.23 8.90 -7.66
N PRO A 296 -15.80 9.01 -8.90
CA PRO A 296 -15.25 8.30 -10.05
C PRO A 296 -13.75 8.60 -10.20
N THR A 297 -12.90 7.60 -10.02
CA THR A 297 -11.45 7.76 -10.06
C THR A 297 -10.88 7.15 -11.34
N VAL A 298 -10.10 7.94 -12.07
CA VAL A 298 -9.40 7.55 -13.30
C VAL A 298 -7.95 7.27 -12.97
N ARG A 299 -7.45 6.10 -13.38
CA ARG A 299 -6.11 5.67 -13.03
C ARG A 299 -5.27 5.32 -14.25
N LEU A 300 -3.99 5.63 -14.16
CA LEU A 300 -2.99 5.26 -15.17
C LEU A 300 -1.64 4.95 -14.53
N SER A 301 -0.79 4.26 -15.29
CA SER A 301 0.63 4.13 -14.96
C SER A 301 1.53 4.56 -16.11
N THR A 302 2.75 4.94 -15.77
CA THR A 302 3.79 5.27 -16.75
C THR A 302 5.15 4.76 -16.28
N PRO A 303 6.06 4.37 -17.19
CA PRO A 303 7.33 3.79 -16.81
C PRO A 303 8.23 4.80 -16.08
N ALA A 304 8.63 4.45 -14.88
CA ALA A 304 9.64 5.12 -14.07
C ALA A 304 10.76 4.14 -13.67
N ALA A 305 10.57 2.85 -13.95
CA ALA A 305 11.52 1.78 -13.69
C ALA A 305 11.72 0.92 -14.95
N PRO A 306 12.85 0.19 -15.07
CA PRO A 306 13.06 -0.77 -16.13
C PRO A 306 12.01 -1.88 -16.12
N LYS A 307 11.65 -2.40 -17.28
CA LYS A 307 10.68 -3.49 -17.41
C LYS A 307 11.04 -4.68 -16.49
N ASP A 308 10.05 -5.19 -15.75
CA ASP A 308 10.19 -6.30 -14.81
C ASP A 308 11.22 -6.07 -13.67
N ALA A 309 11.73 -4.84 -13.48
CA ALA A 309 12.59 -4.55 -12.35
C ALA A 309 11.80 -4.67 -11.04
N PRO A 310 12.36 -5.27 -9.97
CA PRO A 310 11.71 -5.29 -8.68
C PRO A 310 11.68 -3.88 -8.07
N TRP A 311 10.64 -3.59 -7.36
CA TRP A 311 10.44 -2.36 -6.59
C TRP A 311 11.20 -2.43 -5.27
#